data_303608ba4723e839df37d6201038868f
#
_entry.id   303608ba4723e839df37d6201038868f
#
_cell.length_a   1.000
_cell.length_b   1.000
_cell.length_c   1.000
_cell.angle_alpha   90.00
_cell.angle_beta   90.00
_cell.angle_gamma   90.00
#
_symmetry.space_group_name_H-M   'P 1'
#
loop_
_entity.id
_entity.type
_entity.pdbx_description
1 polymer ?
#
loop_
_entity_poly.entity_id
_entity_poly.type
_entity_poly.pdbx_seq_one_letter_code
_entity_poly.pdbx_strand_id
1 'polypeptide(L)'
;MAITFMMDGQEVTAEAGKTLLEVARENGKDIPTICFHEATTANGLCRICVVEVEGMRLLQPACIVLAAQNLNVQTRNERVDRARKTIMEMLASTMDLSEAADIQAMMLEYGVDVNRFPDAERREIPLKDDNPMYIRDYSKCLLCWRCVQVCADDAQYTYAINFEGRGYETQIGTFFDRSIPETTCVLCGQCVGVCPTGALKPKREFLLEQGMTPQDISVLNTGRKKRKDRK
;
A
#
# COMPACT_ATOMS: atom_id res chain seq x y z
N MET A 1 -5.99 28.17 13.64
CA MET A 1 -4.86 28.95 14.16
C MET A 1 -3.61 28.56 13.40
N ALA A 2 -2.78 29.51 13.02
CA ALA A 2 -1.50 29.21 12.40
C ALA A 2 -0.51 28.74 13.48
N ILE A 3 0.31 27.76 13.15
CA ILE A 3 1.41 27.25 13.96
C ILE A 3 2.71 27.43 13.18
N THR A 4 3.80 27.68 13.86
CA THR A 4 5.13 27.86 13.26
C THR A 4 6.13 26.94 13.94
N PHE A 5 6.95 26.26 13.12
CA PHE A 5 7.96 25.32 13.60
C PHE A 5 9.11 25.16 12.57
N MET A 6 10.18 24.49 12.98
CA MET A 6 11.34 24.26 12.12
C MET A 6 11.22 22.91 11.41
N MET A 7 11.45 22.88 10.09
CA MET A 7 11.53 21.65 9.30
C MET A 7 12.78 21.71 8.39
N ASP A 8 13.73 20.80 8.62
CA ASP A 8 15.03 20.74 7.95
C ASP A 8 15.79 22.09 8.00
N GLY A 9 15.77 22.77 9.15
CA GLY A 9 16.42 24.06 9.36
C GLY A 9 15.71 25.27 8.74
N GLN A 10 14.51 25.09 8.18
CA GLN A 10 13.69 26.17 7.64
C GLN A 10 12.45 26.38 8.53
N GLU A 11 12.10 27.63 8.77
CA GLU A 11 10.85 27.96 9.44
C GLU A 11 9.67 27.74 8.49
N VAL A 12 8.69 26.95 8.92
CA VAL A 12 7.47 26.67 8.18
C VAL A 12 6.25 27.04 9.00
N THR A 13 5.23 27.56 8.34
CA THR A 13 3.94 27.91 8.94
C THR A 13 2.85 27.01 8.36
N ALA A 14 1.98 26.50 9.21
CA ALA A 14 0.89 25.62 8.82
C ALA A 14 -0.38 25.93 9.62
N GLU A 15 -1.52 25.46 9.12
CA GLU A 15 -2.75 25.46 9.90
C GLU A 15 -2.71 24.35 10.96
N ALA A 16 -3.25 24.66 12.14
CA ALA A 16 -3.39 23.67 13.20
C ALA A 16 -4.29 22.51 12.75
N GLY A 17 -3.89 21.28 13.08
CA GLY A 17 -4.61 20.06 12.69
C GLY A 17 -4.03 19.34 11.48
N LYS A 18 -3.10 19.95 10.73
CA LYS A 18 -2.35 19.27 9.66
C LYS A 18 -1.30 18.32 10.23
N THR A 19 -1.08 17.22 9.53
CA THR A 19 0.00 16.28 9.83
C THR A 19 1.35 16.82 9.36
N LEU A 20 2.44 16.29 9.92
CA LEU A 20 3.81 16.64 9.46
C LEU A 20 4.01 16.29 7.98
N LEU A 21 3.35 15.23 7.46
CA LEU A 21 3.40 14.84 6.06
C LEU A 21 2.75 15.89 5.15
N GLU A 22 1.56 16.37 5.52
CA GLU A 22 0.84 17.40 4.76
C GLU A 22 1.65 18.70 4.70
N VAL A 23 2.18 19.14 5.85
CA VAL A 23 3.01 20.35 5.90
C VAL A 23 4.29 20.17 5.08
N ALA A 24 4.95 19.02 5.14
CA ALA A 24 6.14 18.74 4.34
C ALA A 24 5.85 18.85 2.84
N ARG A 25 4.77 18.25 2.36
CA ARG A 25 4.36 18.30 0.95
C ARG A 25 4.05 19.71 0.49
N GLU A 26 3.33 20.50 1.29
CA GLU A 26 3.03 21.91 1.00
C GLU A 26 4.30 22.79 0.89
N ASN A 27 5.36 22.38 1.58
CA ASN A 27 6.67 23.06 1.52
C ASN A 27 7.67 22.40 0.57
N GLY A 28 7.20 21.54 -0.35
CA GLY A 28 8.01 20.91 -1.39
C GLY A 28 9.02 19.88 -0.85
N LYS A 29 8.82 19.36 0.36
CA LYS A 29 9.66 18.33 0.95
C LYS A 29 9.03 16.95 0.75
N ASP A 30 9.81 16.04 0.17
CA ASP A 30 9.34 14.68 -0.09
C ASP A 30 9.59 13.78 1.12
N ILE A 31 8.51 13.25 1.69
CA ILE A 31 8.53 12.19 2.69
C ILE A 31 7.87 10.96 2.06
N PRO A 32 8.63 9.87 1.87
CA PRO A 32 8.09 8.66 1.23
C PRO A 32 6.97 8.04 2.04
N THR A 33 6.00 7.45 1.34
CA THR A 33 4.85 6.78 1.98
C THR A 33 4.52 5.48 1.27
N ILE A 34 4.06 4.46 2.02
CA ILE A 34 3.54 3.22 1.44
C ILE A 34 2.10 2.97 1.91
N CYS A 35 1.81 2.99 3.21
CA CYS A 35 0.44 2.74 3.70
C CYS A 35 -0.48 3.97 3.66
N PHE A 36 0.08 5.17 3.54
CA PHE A 36 -0.70 6.40 3.37
C PHE A 36 -1.21 6.53 1.93
N HIS A 37 -2.48 6.88 1.79
CA HIS A 37 -3.11 7.22 0.51
C HIS A 37 -4.18 8.29 0.77
N GLU A 38 -4.36 9.23 -0.16
CA GLU A 38 -5.26 10.37 0.02
C GLU A 38 -6.75 9.97 0.15
N ALA A 39 -7.12 8.82 -0.43
CA ALA A 39 -8.47 8.27 -0.34
C ALA A 39 -8.68 7.37 0.90
N THR A 40 -7.73 7.29 1.83
CA THR A 40 -7.84 6.45 3.03
C THR A 40 -7.41 7.19 4.28
N THR A 41 -8.02 6.87 5.39
CA THR A 41 -7.60 7.37 6.71
C THR A 41 -6.16 6.93 7.01
N ALA A 42 -5.32 7.86 7.41
CA ALA A 42 -3.92 7.57 7.74
C ALA A 42 -3.82 6.70 9.00
N ASN A 43 -3.05 5.62 8.95
CA ASN A 43 -2.96 4.63 10.03
C ASN A 43 -1.54 4.40 10.58
N GLY A 44 -0.50 4.97 9.92
CA GLY A 44 0.89 4.92 10.38
C GLY A 44 1.52 3.53 10.45
N LEU A 45 1.00 2.53 9.73
CA LEU A 45 1.40 1.12 9.86
C LEU A 45 2.80 0.82 9.31
N CYS A 46 3.11 1.24 8.08
CA CYS A 46 4.34 0.81 7.40
C CYS A 46 5.61 1.48 7.94
N ARG A 47 5.49 2.61 8.61
CA ARG A 47 6.61 3.40 9.16
C ARG A 47 7.63 3.93 8.15
N ILE A 48 7.35 3.88 6.86
CA ILE A 48 8.26 4.48 5.84
C ILE A 48 8.31 6.01 5.96
N CYS A 49 7.21 6.64 6.35
CA CYS A 49 7.12 8.09 6.51
C CYS A 49 7.77 8.64 7.79
N VAL A 50 8.60 7.86 8.48
CA VAL A 50 9.22 8.33 9.73
C VAL A 50 10.10 9.56 9.53
N VAL A 51 10.03 10.46 10.50
CA VAL A 51 10.85 11.66 10.61
C VAL A 51 11.43 11.73 12.02
N GLU A 52 12.53 12.46 12.20
CA GLU A 52 13.06 12.77 13.53
C GLU A 52 12.48 14.06 14.04
N VAL A 53 12.00 14.05 15.27
CA VAL A 53 11.51 15.24 15.97
C VAL A 53 12.40 15.45 17.19
N GLU A 54 13.01 16.62 17.31
CA GLU A 54 13.92 16.94 18.41
C GLU A 54 13.23 16.75 19.77
N GLY A 55 13.95 16.16 20.71
CA GLY A 55 13.42 15.82 22.03
C GLY A 55 12.58 14.53 22.11
N MET A 56 12.23 13.92 20.96
CA MET A 56 11.54 12.63 20.94
C MET A 56 12.52 11.47 20.79
N ARG A 57 12.43 10.48 21.67
CA ARG A 57 13.31 9.29 21.61
C ARG A 57 13.12 8.45 20.35
N LEU A 58 11.87 8.33 19.87
CA LEU A 58 11.50 7.50 18.74
C LEU A 58 11.24 8.37 17.50
N LEU A 59 11.57 7.84 16.32
CA LEU A 59 11.16 8.41 15.06
C LEU A 59 9.62 8.43 14.96
N GLN A 60 9.08 9.52 14.45
CA GLN A 60 7.64 9.78 14.38
C GLN A 60 7.09 9.53 12.99
N PRO A 61 5.94 8.86 12.84
CA PRO A 61 5.29 8.67 11.55
C PRO A 61 4.60 9.97 11.09
N ALA A 62 5.19 10.65 10.11
CA ALA A 62 4.73 11.96 9.64
C ALA A 62 3.26 11.97 9.16
N CYS A 63 2.76 10.82 8.67
CA CYS A 63 1.39 10.73 8.14
C CYS A 63 0.27 10.81 9.20
N ILE A 64 0.60 10.64 10.50
CA ILE A 64 -0.39 10.70 11.60
C ILE A 64 -0.01 11.68 12.70
N VAL A 65 1.24 12.11 12.78
CA VAL A 65 1.67 13.06 13.80
C VAL A 65 1.29 14.47 13.35
N LEU A 66 0.52 15.15 14.19
CA LEU A 66 0.10 16.52 13.94
C LEU A 66 1.26 17.49 14.12
N ALA A 67 1.34 18.46 13.24
CA ALA A 67 2.24 19.59 13.39
C ALA A 67 1.85 20.40 14.65
N ALA A 68 2.86 20.86 15.40
CA ALA A 68 2.66 21.64 16.63
C ALA A 68 3.67 22.80 16.69
N GLN A 69 3.36 23.77 17.53
CA GLN A 69 4.20 24.96 17.72
C GLN A 69 5.58 24.57 18.24
N ASN A 70 6.63 25.21 17.71
CA ASN A 70 8.02 25.09 18.16
C ASN A 70 8.62 23.67 17.99
N LEU A 71 8.08 22.80 17.16
CA LEU A 71 8.78 21.58 16.80
C LEU A 71 10.06 21.86 16.02
N ASN A 72 11.04 20.97 16.11
CA ASN A 72 12.16 20.92 15.19
C ASN A 72 12.18 19.51 14.55
N VAL A 73 11.87 19.46 13.26
CA VAL A 73 11.66 18.23 12.50
C VAL A 73 12.74 18.08 11.45
N GLN A 74 13.33 16.91 11.37
CA GLN A 74 14.22 16.51 10.29
C GLN A 74 13.55 15.41 9.47
N THR A 75 13.27 15.72 8.22
CA THR A 75 12.62 14.79 7.30
C THR A 75 13.59 13.77 6.74
N ARG A 76 14.90 14.08 6.74
CA ARG A 76 15.98 13.23 6.25
C ARG A 76 17.26 13.42 7.03
N ASN A 77 17.82 12.37 7.55
CA ASN A 77 19.15 12.27 8.15
C ASN A 77 19.57 10.79 8.21
N GLU A 78 20.79 10.52 8.66
CA GLU A 78 21.34 9.15 8.71
C GLU A 78 20.45 8.18 9.50
N ARG A 79 19.86 8.62 10.61
CA ARG A 79 18.98 7.80 11.46
C ARG A 79 17.67 7.48 10.76
N VAL A 80 17.05 8.45 10.10
CA VAL A 80 15.83 8.31 9.32
C VAL A 80 16.06 7.40 8.11
N ASP A 81 17.12 7.65 7.36
CA ASP A 81 17.46 6.88 6.16
C ASP A 81 17.78 5.41 6.50
N ARG A 82 18.50 5.16 7.60
CA ARG A 82 18.76 3.81 8.11
C ARG A 82 17.46 3.09 8.49
N ALA A 83 16.53 3.77 9.14
CA ALA A 83 15.25 3.20 9.51
C ALA A 83 14.43 2.82 8.28
N ARG A 84 14.28 3.72 7.29
CA ARG A 84 13.58 3.48 6.03
C ARG A 84 14.21 2.33 5.25
N LYS A 85 15.52 2.33 5.10
CA LYS A 85 16.27 1.24 4.46
C LYS A 85 15.96 -0.10 5.13
N THR A 86 16.10 -0.18 6.46
CA THR A 86 15.86 -1.43 7.19
C THR A 86 14.42 -1.94 7.05
N ILE A 87 13.43 -1.05 7.09
CA ILE A 87 12.02 -1.43 6.86
C ILE A 87 11.83 -2.04 5.47
N MET A 88 12.40 -1.41 4.43
CA MET A 88 12.29 -1.92 3.06
C MET A 88 13.04 -3.24 2.87
N GLU A 89 14.20 -3.44 3.53
CA GLU A 89 14.93 -4.72 3.54
C GLU A 89 14.07 -5.84 4.18
N MET A 90 13.36 -5.56 5.27
CA MET A 90 12.43 -6.50 5.91
C MET A 90 11.23 -6.81 4.99
N LEU A 91 10.66 -5.82 4.31
CA LEU A 91 9.58 -6.05 3.35
C LEU A 91 10.06 -6.90 2.17
N ALA A 92 11.21 -6.58 1.58
CA ALA A 92 11.78 -7.31 0.45
C ALA A 92 12.15 -8.76 0.78
N SER A 93 12.47 -9.05 2.05
CA SER A 93 12.81 -10.42 2.48
C SER A 93 11.59 -11.33 2.62
N THR A 94 10.39 -10.78 2.83
CA THR A 94 9.21 -11.56 3.19
C THR A 94 8.14 -11.62 2.11
N MET A 95 8.16 -10.71 1.12
CA MET A 95 7.11 -10.64 0.10
C MET A 95 7.67 -10.38 -1.30
N ASP A 96 6.84 -10.62 -2.31
CA ASP A 96 7.15 -10.30 -3.70
C ASP A 96 6.78 -8.83 -3.99
N LEU A 97 7.80 -8.00 -4.23
CA LEU A 97 7.66 -6.59 -4.59
C LEU A 97 7.92 -6.32 -6.09
N SER A 98 7.92 -7.35 -6.93
CA SER A 98 8.25 -7.25 -8.37
C SER A 98 7.35 -6.29 -9.14
N GLU A 99 6.12 -6.09 -8.70
CA GLU A 99 5.15 -5.20 -9.34
C GLU A 99 4.94 -3.86 -8.61
N ALA A 100 5.71 -3.61 -7.56
CA ALA A 100 5.62 -2.40 -6.73
C ALA A 100 6.61 -1.33 -7.19
N ALA A 101 6.40 -0.72 -8.37
CA ALA A 101 7.36 0.19 -9.01
C ALA A 101 7.81 1.34 -8.09
N ASP A 102 6.87 1.98 -7.38
CA ASP A 102 7.19 3.08 -6.46
C ASP A 102 8.05 2.61 -5.28
N ILE A 103 7.78 1.40 -4.76
CA ILE A 103 8.58 0.83 -3.67
C ILE A 103 9.96 0.44 -4.18
N GLN A 104 10.08 -0.12 -5.39
CA GLN A 104 11.37 -0.42 -6.01
C GLN A 104 12.21 0.84 -6.24
N ALA A 105 11.60 1.93 -6.68
CA ALA A 105 12.29 3.22 -6.80
C ALA A 105 12.83 3.72 -5.45
N MET A 106 12.03 3.64 -4.39
CA MET A 106 12.49 3.95 -3.02
C MET A 106 13.60 3.01 -2.57
N MET A 107 13.50 1.71 -2.84
CA MET A 107 14.56 0.74 -2.49
C MET A 107 15.89 1.09 -3.15
N LEU A 108 15.85 1.52 -4.42
CA LEU A 108 17.03 1.98 -5.13
C LEU A 108 17.61 3.25 -4.51
N GLU A 109 16.77 4.25 -4.21
CA GLU A 109 17.18 5.52 -3.58
C GLU A 109 17.88 5.30 -2.23
N TYR A 110 17.33 4.42 -1.39
CA TYR A 110 17.88 4.15 -0.05
C TYR A 110 18.98 3.07 -0.04
N GLY A 111 19.37 2.54 -1.20
CA GLY A 111 20.41 1.52 -1.32
C GLY A 111 20.08 0.24 -0.54
N VAL A 112 18.85 -0.26 -0.69
CA VAL A 112 18.33 -1.43 -0.01
C VAL A 112 19.06 -2.69 -0.44
N ASP A 113 19.52 -3.50 0.51
CA ASP A 113 20.08 -4.83 0.26
C ASP A 113 18.98 -5.89 0.40
N VAL A 114 18.47 -6.37 -0.71
CA VAL A 114 17.41 -7.40 -0.76
C VAL A 114 17.87 -8.76 -0.21
N ASN A 115 19.18 -8.98 -0.07
CA ASN A 115 19.75 -10.22 0.44
C ASN A 115 20.21 -10.12 1.91
N ARG A 116 19.90 -9.03 2.58
CA ARG A 116 20.30 -8.82 3.98
C ARG A 116 19.80 -9.93 4.93
N PHE A 117 18.65 -10.52 4.62
CA PHE A 117 18.04 -11.61 5.41
C PHE A 117 17.87 -12.86 4.53
N PRO A 118 18.95 -13.62 4.26
CA PRO A 118 18.94 -14.72 3.28
C PRO A 118 18.07 -15.91 3.73
N ASP A 119 17.90 -16.08 5.03
CA ASP A 119 17.11 -17.19 5.61
C ASP A 119 15.66 -16.77 5.94
N ALA A 120 15.22 -15.60 5.48
CA ALA A 120 13.86 -15.15 5.72
C ALA A 120 12.86 -16.00 4.93
N GLU A 121 11.80 -16.42 5.59
CA GLU A 121 10.68 -17.11 4.96
C GLU A 121 9.89 -16.12 4.10
N ARG A 122 9.71 -16.46 2.82
CA ARG A 122 8.86 -15.68 1.91
C ARG A 122 7.42 -16.16 1.99
N ARG A 123 6.50 -15.21 1.90
CA ARG A 123 5.07 -15.51 1.85
C ARG A 123 4.71 -16.05 0.47
N GLU A 124 4.28 -17.30 0.42
CA GLU A 124 3.77 -17.95 -0.78
C GLU A 124 2.29 -18.26 -0.56
N ILE A 125 1.43 -17.42 -1.12
CA ILE A 125 -0.02 -17.55 -0.96
C ILE A 125 -0.62 -17.84 -2.35
N PRO A 126 -1.43 -18.91 -2.48
CA PRO A 126 -2.05 -19.24 -3.77
C PRO A 126 -2.84 -18.08 -4.36
N LEU A 127 -2.62 -17.84 -5.65
CA LEU A 127 -3.37 -16.84 -6.40
C LEU A 127 -4.86 -17.19 -6.41
N LYS A 128 -5.71 -16.22 -6.07
CA LYS A 128 -7.17 -16.37 -6.09
C LYS A 128 -7.76 -15.67 -7.32
N ASP A 129 -8.34 -16.47 -8.22
CA ASP A 129 -9.09 -16.03 -9.41
C ASP A 129 -10.56 -16.42 -9.26
N ASP A 130 -11.25 -15.79 -8.32
CA ASP A 130 -12.60 -16.15 -7.89
C ASP A 130 -13.68 -15.11 -8.26
N ASN A 131 -13.33 -14.13 -9.08
CA ASN A 131 -14.26 -13.08 -9.50
C ASN A 131 -13.93 -12.56 -10.91
N PRO A 132 -14.87 -11.88 -11.60
CA PRO A 132 -14.68 -11.46 -12.99
C PRO A 132 -13.82 -10.19 -13.14
N MET A 133 -13.52 -9.44 -12.08
CA MET A 133 -12.98 -8.09 -12.17
C MET A 133 -11.48 -7.99 -11.87
N TYR A 134 -10.97 -8.75 -10.89
CA TYR A 134 -9.59 -8.64 -10.44
C TYR A 134 -9.04 -9.96 -9.90
N ILE A 135 -7.73 -10.05 -9.89
CA ILE A 135 -6.96 -11.16 -9.31
C ILE A 135 -6.48 -10.75 -7.92
N ARG A 136 -6.37 -11.71 -7.03
CA ARG A 136 -5.84 -11.57 -5.68
C ARG A 136 -4.58 -12.42 -5.50
N ASP A 137 -3.41 -11.77 -5.49
CA ASP A 137 -2.10 -12.40 -5.25
C ASP A 137 -1.52 -11.85 -3.94
N TYR A 138 -1.84 -12.50 -2.84
CA TYR A 138 -1.42 -12.02 -1.53
C TYR A 138 0.04 -12.33 -1.17
N SER A 139 0.79 -13.05 -2.03
CA SER A 139 2.25 -13.13 -1.93
C SER A 139 2.91 -11.76 -2.07
N LYS A 140 2.24 -10.82 -2.74
CA LYS A 140 2.64 -9.41 -2.92
C LYS A 140 2.10 -8.47 -1.84
N CYS A 141 1.29 -8.97 -0.90
CA CYS A 141 0.56 -8.13 0.04
C CYS A 141 1.44 -7.74 1.24
N LEU A 142 1.67 -6.43 1.41
CA LEU A 142 2.41 -5.89 2.57
C LEU A 142 1.51 -5.51 3.77
N LEU A 143 0.23 -5.87 3.74
CA LEU A 143 -0.74 -5.62 4.82
C LEU A 143 -0.91 -4.13 5.16
N CYS A 144 -0.86 -3.24 4.17
CA CYS A 144 -0.95 -1.78 4.36
C CYS A 144 -2.33 -1.27 4.78
N TRP A 145 -3.34 -2.12 4.74
CA TRP A 145 -4.73 -1.83 5.11
C TRP A 145 -5.54 -0.98 4.12
N ARG A 146 -4.95 -0.34 3.14
CA ARG A 146 -5.66 0.55 2.19
C ARG A 146 -6.92 -0.10 1.60
N CYS A 147 -6.81 -1.33 1.09
CA CYS A 147 -7.92 -2.03 0.44
C CYS A 147 -9.08 -2.34 1.40
N VAL A 148 -8.77 -2.65 2.65
CA VAL A 148 -9.78 -2.87 3.70
C VAL A 148 -10.49 -1.58 4.05
N GLN A 149 -9.75 -0.47 4.22
CA GLN A 149 -10.31 0.84 4.54
C GLN A 149 -11.27 1.36 3.48
N VAL A 150 -10.89 1.31 2.18
CA VAL A 150 -11.81 1.75 1.11
C VAL A 150 -13.01 0.81 0.93
N CYS A 151 -12.90 -0.45 1.32
CA CYS A 151 -14.03 -1.38 1.34
C CYS A 151 -14.96 -1.14 2.54
N ALA A 152 -14.41 -0.60 3.61
CA ALA A 152 -15.09 -0.27 4.86
C ALA A 152 -15.47 1.23 4.93
N ASP A 153 -15.07 1.90 6.00
CA ASP A 153 -15.55 3.23 6.41
C ASP A 153 -15.12 4.37 5.48
N ASP A 154 -14.01 4.23 4.76
CA ASP A 154 -13.48 5.35 3.97
C ASP A 154 -14.25 5.56 2.65
N ALA A 155 -14.93 4.51 2.09
CA ALA A 155 -15.64 4.70 0.83
C ALA A 155 -16.91 3.85 0.63
N GLN A 156 -16.84 2.51 0.73
CA GLN A 156 -17.92 1.64 0.21
C GLN A 156 -18.89 1.12 1.27
N TYR A 157 -18.51 1.08 2.53
CA TYR A 157 -19.31 0.53 3.64
C TYR A 157 -19.80 -0.91 3.41
N THR A 158 -19.07 -1.69 2.58
CA THR A 158 -19.47 -3.08 2.25
C THR A 158 -18.77 -4.12 3.10
N TYR A 159 -17.57 -3.83 3.61
CA TYR A 159 -16.78 -4.71 4.49
C TYR A 159 -16.58 -6.12 3.91
N ALA A 160 -16.46 -6.22 2.58
CA ALA A 160 -16.38 -7.51 1.89
C ALA A 160 -15.05 -8.22 2.12
N ILE A 161 -13.98 -7.47 2.41
CA ILE A 161 -12.64 -7.98 2.70
C ILE A 161 -12.12 -7.41 4.01
N ASN A 162 -11.37 -8.22 4.74
CA ASN A 162 -10.74 -7.81 5.99
C ASN A 162 -9.49 -8.65 6.26
N PHE A 163 -8.80 -8.39 7.35
CA PHE A 163 -7.72 -9.26 7.82
C PHE A 163 -8.29 -10.60 8.30
N GLU A 164 -7.59 -11.67 7.93
CA GLU A 164 -7.79 -13.02 8.45
C GLU A 164 -6.45 -13.60 8.95
N GLY A 165 -6.50 -14.62 9.79
CA GLY A 165 -5.31 -15.19 10.40
C GLY A 165 -4.69 -14.31 11.48
N ARG A 166 -3.46 -14.63 11.89
CA ARG A 166 -2.69 -13.87 12.87
C ARG A 166 -1.19 -14.11 12.70
N GLY A 167 -0.38 -13.19 13.22
CA GLY A 167 1.09 -13.30 13.12
C GLY A 167 1.54 -13.32 11.66
N TYR A 168 2.43 -14.24 11.33
CA TYR A 168 2.96 -14.39 9.97
C TYR A 168 1.91 -14.86 8.97
N GLU A 169 0.90 -15.62 9.42
CA GLU A 169 -0.22 -16.12 8.62
C GLU A 169 -1.29 -15.06 8.34
N THR A 170 -1.11 -13.82 8.81
CA THR A 170 -2.06 -12.74 8.54
C THR A 170 -2.12 -12.43 7.05
N GLN A 171 -3.31 -12.44 6.48
CA GLN A 171 -3.56 -12.05 5.08
C GLN A 171 -4.87 -11.26 4.97
N ILE A 172 -5.15 -10.75 3.77
CA ILE A 172 -6.46 -10.19 3.46
C ILE A 172 -7.35 -11.33 2.94
N GLY A 173 -8.53 -11.45 3.50
CA GLY A 173 -9.48 -12.49 3.14
C GLY A 173 -10.91 -12.01 3.06
N THR A 174 -11.77 -12.94 2.77
CA THR A 174 -13.23 -12.78 2.77
C THR A 174 -13.80 -13.63 3.91
N PHE A 175 -14.96 -13.23 4.41
CA PHE A 175 -15.58 -13.95 5.52
C PHE A 175 -15.83 -15.43 5.15
N PHE A 176 -15.30 -16.35 5.95
CA PHE A 176 -15.31 -17.82 5.70
C PHE A 176 -14.66 -18.26 4.37
N ASP A 177 -13.67 -17.52 3.88
CA ASP A 177 -12.98 -17.77 2.60
C ASP A 177 -13.94 -17.92 1.40
N ARG A 178 -15.08 -17.23 1.43
CA ARG A 178 -16.04 -17.21 0.33
C ARG A 178 -15.45 -16.49 -0.89
N SER A 179 -15.90 -16.90 -2.07
CA SER A 179 -15.58 -16.17 -3.31
C SER A 179 -16.11 -14.73 -3.26
N ILE A 180 -15.44 -13.79 -3.91
CA ILE A 180 -15.85 -12.37 -3.90
C ILE A 180 -17.32 -12.16 -4.27
N PRO A 181 -17.89 -12.81 -5.31
CA PRO A 181 -19.31 -12.67 -5.64
C PRO A 181 -20.29 -13.17 -4.57
N GLU A 182 -19.83 -14.00 -3.64
CA GLU A 182 -20.65 -14.53 -2.54
C GLU A 182 -20.59 -13.66 -1.27
N THR A 183 -19.86 -12.56 -1.34
CA THR A 183 -19.72 -11.58 -0.25
C THR A 183 -20.60 -10.36 -0.49
N THR A 184 -20.48 -9.36 0.38
CA THR A 184 -21.09 -8.04 0.23
C THR A 184 -20.42 -7.16 -0.84
N CYS A 185 -19.43 -7.69 -1.58
CA CYS A 185 -18.66 -6.94 -2.57
C CYS A 185 -19.55 -6.48 -3.74
N VAL A 186 -19.49 -5.18 -4.03
CA VAL A 186 -20.20 -4.55 -5.17
C VAL A 186 -19.31 -4.43 -6.42
N LEU A 187 -18.14 -5.05 -6.44
CA LEU A 187 -17.18 -5.05 -7.54
C LEU A 187 -16.76 -3.63 -8.02
N CYS A 188 -16.69 -2.67 -7.12
CA CYS A 188 -16.36 -1.27 -7.43
C CYS A 188 -14.90 -1.04 -7.86
N GLY A 189 -13.98 -1.96 -7.55
CA GLY A 189 -12.55 -1.88 -7.93
C GLY A 189 -11.70 -0.91 -7.10
N GLN A 190 -12.23 -0.21 -6.12
CA GLN A 190 -11.46 0.76 -5.32
C GLN A 190 -10.28 0.11 -4.58
N CYS A 191 -10.48 -1.10 -4.05
CA CYS A 191 -9.41 -1.87 -3.40
C CYS A 191 -8.23 -2.15 -4.34
N VAL A 192 -8.48 -2.34 -5.63
CA VAL A 192 -7.47 -2.49 -6.68
C VAL A 192 -6.74 -1.17 -6.90
N GLY A 193 -7.49 -0.06 -7.03
CA GLY A 193 -6.93 1.26 -7.30
C GLY A 193 -6.02 1.81 -6.20
N VAL A 194 -6.18 1.37 -4.94
CA VAL A 194 -5.34 1.82 -3.82
C VAL A 194 -4.22 0.83 -3.46
N CYS A 195 -4.14 -0.33 -4.13
CA CYS A 195 -3.14 -1.34 -3.81
C CYS A 195 -1.74 -0.92 -4.29
N PRO A 196 -0.74 -0.76 -3.40
CA PRO A 196 0.57 -0.24 -3.79
C PRO A 196 1.51 -1.32 -4.36
N THR A 197 1.12 -2.60 -4.36
CA THR A 197 2.02 -3.71 -4.67
C THR A 197 1.54 -4.62 -5.80
N GLY A 198 0.36 -4.35 -6.37
CA GLY A 198 -0.24 -5.26 -7.35
C GLY A 198 -0.83 -6.55 -6.76
N ALA A 199 -0.89 -6.66 -5.42
CA ALA A 199 -1.56 -7.79 -4.75
C ALA A 199 -3.05 -7.92 -5.15
N LEU A 200 -3.68 -6.81 -5.48
CA LEU A 200 -4.98 -6.73 -6.13
C LEU A 200 -4.76 -6.07 -7.49
N LYS A 201 -4.98 -6.84 -8.57
CA LYS A 201 -4.69 -6.40 -9.94
C LYS A 201 -5.92 -6.55 -10.82
N PRO A 202 -6.24 -5.61 -11.73
CA PRO A 202 -7.32 -5.78 -12.69
C PRO A 202 -7.14 -7.06 -13.51
N LYS A 203 -8.18 -7.88 -13.61
CA LYS A 203 -8.10 -9.17 -14.29
C LYS A 203 -7.70 -9.03 -15.76
N ARG A 204 -8.15 -7.96 -16.42
CA ARG A 204 -7.78 -7.68 -17.80
C ARG A 204 -6.27 -7.43 -17.96
N GLU A 205 -5.67 -6.67 -17.07
CA GLU A 205 -4.24 -6.40 -17.05
C GLU A 205 -3.46 -7.69 -16.85
N PHE A 206 -3.81 -8.46 -15.82
CA PHE A 206 -3.21 -9.77 -15.55
C PHE A 206 -3.25 -10.70 -16.76
N LEU A 207 -4.40 -10.82 -17.44
CA LEU A 207 -4.54 -11.69 -18.61
C LEU A 207 -3.70 -11.21 -19.82
N LEU A 208 -3.57 -9.89 -20.01
CA LEU A 208 -2.68 -9.32 -21.04
C LEU A 208 -1.21 -9.65 -20.75
N GLU A 209 -0.78 -9.58 -19.49
CA GLU A 209 0.58 -9.97 -19.06
C GLU A 209 0.84 -11.47 -19.27
N GLN A 210 -0.20 -12.30 -19.17
CA GLN A 210 -0.12 -13.73 -19.51
C GLN A 210 -0.10 -13.99 -21.02
N GLY A 211 -0.04 -12.93 -21.85
CA GLY A 211 0.05 -13.04 -23.33
C GLY A 211 -1.29 -13.21 -24.04
N MET A 212 -2.42 -13.05 -23.35
CA MET A 212 -3.73 -13.09 -24.01
C MET A 212 -3.98 -11.83 -24.83
N THR A 213 -4.64 -11.98 -25.98
CA THR A 213 -5.03 -10.81 -26.79
C THR A 213 -6.31 -10.15 -26.25
N PRO A 214 -6.54 -8.85 -26.52
CA PRO A 214 -7.78 -8.19 -26.15
C PRO A 214 -9.05 -8.89 -26.67
N GLN A 215 -8.93 -9.55 -27.85
CA GLN A 215 -10.01 -10.33 -28.46
C GLN A 215 -10.34 -11.58 -27.66
N ASP A 216 -9.32 -12.31 -27.19
CA ASP A 216 -9.51 -13.50 -26.35
C ASP A 216 -10.17 -13.14 -25.03
N ILE A 217 -9.72 -12.06 -24.40
CA ILE A 217 -10.29 -11.55 -23.12
C ILE A 217 -11.75 -11.13 -23.30
N SER A 218 -12.08 -10.48 -24.43
CA SER A 218 -13.46 -10.10 -24.74
C SER A 218 -14.39 -11.32 -24.86
N VAL A 219 -13.90 -12.42 -25.42
CA VAL A 219 -14.67 -13.68 -25.52
C VAL A 219 -14.92 -14.29 -24.16
N LEU A 220 -13.93 -14.29 -23.26
CA LEU A 220 -14.09 -14.78 -21.87
C LEU A 220 -15.16 -14.00 -21.10
N ASN A 221 -15.12 -12.66 -21.17
CA ASN A 221 -16.04 -11.80 -20.43
C ASN A 221 -17.48 -11.83 -20.92
N THR A 222 -17.71 -12.13 -22.20
CA THR A 222 -19.06 -12.11 -22.80
C THR A 222 -19.76 -13.47 -22.77
N GLY A 223 -19.07 -14.54 -22.37
CA GLY A 223 -19.61 -15.91 -22.38
C GLY A 223 -20.07 -16.38 -23.79
N ARG A 224 -19.77 -15.59 -24.82
CA ARG A 224 -20.11 -15.91 -26.19
C ARG A 224 -19.15 -16.98 -26.69
N LYS A 225 -19.60 -18.26 -26.69
CA LYS A 225 -18.97 -19.31 -27.52
C LYS A 225 -18.75 -18.75 -28.91
N LYS A 226 -17.52 -18.93 -29.46
CA LYS A 226 -17.20 -18.52 -30.82
C LYS A 226 -18.31 -19.04 -31.73
N ARG A 227 -18.87 -18.19 -32.57
CA ARG A 227 -19.98 -18.47 -33.52
C ARG A 227 -19.68 -19.61 -34.50
N LYS A 228 -18.46 -20.19 -34.43
CA LYS A 228 -18.01 -21.34 -35.27
C LYS A 228 -18.52 -22.70 -34.81
N ASP A 229 -19.00 -22.84 -33.58
CA ASP A 229 -19.47 -24.14 -33.05
C ASP A 229 -21.00 -24.31 -33.13
N ARG A 230 -21.67 -23.44 -33.90
CA ARG A 230 -23.09 -23.58 -34.26
C ARG A 230 -23.21 -24.02 -35.73
N LYS A 231 -22.84 -25.26 -36.03
CA LYS A 231 -23.28 -25.98 -37.19
C LYS A 231 -23.73 -27.37 -36.79
#